data_4300a45652e20b44c60febc669995bc9
#
_entry.id   4300a45652e20b44c60febc669995bc9
#
_cell.length_a   1.000
_cell.length_b   1.000
_cell.length_c   1.000
_cell.angle_alpha   90.00
_cell.angle_beta   90.00
_cell.angle_gamma   90.00
#
_symmetry.space_group_name_H-M   'P 1'
#
loop_
_entity.id
_entity.type
_entity.pdbx_description
1 polymer ?
#
loop_
_entity_poly.entity_id
_entity_poly.type
_entity_poly.pdbx_seq_one_letter_code
_entity_poly.pdbx_strand_id
1 'polypeptide(L)'
;HVGDQGKERTMKKFANLYLAFVFIILYLPIFYLIGYAFNAGDDMNSFTGFSLSHFKTMFGDGRLMLILTQTFFLAFLSALIATVIGTFGAIYIYQSRKKYQEAFLSLNNILMVAPDVMIGASFLILFTQLKFSLGFLTVLSSHVAFSIPIVVLMVLPRLKEMNDDMIHAAYDLGASQFQMFKEIMLPYLTPSIIAGYFMAFTYSLDDFAVTFFVTGNGFSTLSVEIYSRARKGISLEINALSALVFLFSIILVVGYYFISREKEEQAWKNSIHF
;
A
#
# COMPACT_ATOMS: atom_id res chain seq x y z
N HIS A 1 5.69 -6.42 47.37
CA HIS A 1 6.05 -5.66 46.13
C HIS A 1 7.19 -6.32 45.30
N VAL A 2 8.05 -7.19 45.86
CA VAL A 2 9.14 -7.85 45.10
C VAL A 2 8.66 -9.06 44.28
N GLY A 3 7.58 -9.73 44.68
CA GLY A 3 7.02 -10.88 44.00
C GLY A 3 6.28 -10.56 42.69
N ASP A 4 5.80 -9.32 42.53
CA ASP A 4 5.00 -8.90 41.36
C ASP A 4 5.89 -8.53 40.15
N GLN A 5 7.05 -7.93 40.41
CA GLN A 5 8.03 -7.61 39.35
C GLN A 5 8.64 -8.86 38.71
N GLY A 6 8.77 -9.95 39.46
CA GLY A 6 9.27 -11.24 38.93
C GLY A 6 8.26 -11.90 37.98
N LYS A 7 6.96 -11.88 38.33
CA LYS A 7 5.88 -12.39 37.48
C LYS A 7 5.71 -11.58 36.21
N GLU A 8 5.76 -10.26 36.31
CA GLU A 8 5.64 -9.36 35.14
C GLU A 8 6.82 -9.54 34.17
N ARG A 9 8.03 -9.70 34.67
CA ARG A 9 9.23 -9.97 33.86
C ARG A 9 9.15 -11.33 33.17
N THR A 10 8.62 -12.34 33.83
CA THR A 10 8.41 -13.68 33.26
C THR A 10 7.32 -13.67 32.20
N MET A 11 6.19 -13.00 32.44
CA MET A 11 5.13 -12.84 31.43
C MET A 11 5.62 -12.07 30.18
N LYS A 12 6.42 -11.02 30.35
CA LYS A 12 7.03 -10.29 29.22
C LYS A 12 7.97 -11.18 28.41
N LYS A 13 8.76 -12.06 29.05
CA LYS A 13 9.62 -13.02 28.35
C LYS A 13 8.82 -14.05 27.55
N PHE A 14 7.74 -14.60 28.13
CA PHE A 14 6.85 -15.50 27.43
C PHE A 14 6.12 -14.82 26.26
N ALA A 15 5.63 -13.60 26.45
CA ALA A 15 5.02 -12.81 25.38
C ALA A 15 6.00 -12.54 24.23
N ASN A 16 7.24 -12.16 24.53
CA ASN A 16 8.27 -11.94 23.52
C ASN A 16 8.67 -13.23 22.78
N LEU A 17 8.75 -14.37 23.50
CA LEU A 17 9.03 -15.67 22.87
C LEU A 17 7.90 -16.10 21.96
N TYR A 18 6.66 -15.92 22.39
CA TYR A 18 5.47 -16.20 21.60
C TYR A 18 5.42 -15.32 20.33
N LEU A 19 5.67 -14.01 20.47
CA LEU A 19 5.74 -13.09 19.33
C LEU A 19 6.86 -13.50 18.37
N ALA A 20 8.06 -13.82 18.86
CA ALA A 20 9.15 -14.29 18.02
C ALA A 20 8.77 -15.57 17.26
N PHE A 21 8.13 -16.51 17.91
CA PHE A 21 7.66 -17.75 17.30
C PHE A 21 6.63 -17.50 16.19
N VAL A 22 5.65 -16.62 16.44
CA VAL A 22 4.66 -16.23 15.44
C VAL A 22 5.33 -15.56 14.24
N PHE A 23 6.27 -14.63 14.46
CA PHE A 23 6.99 -13.98 13.38
C PHE A 23 7.84 -14.98 12.58
N ILE A 24 8.52 -15.92 13.23
CA ILE A 24 9.28 -16.95 12.53
C ILE A 24 8.37 -17.77 11.61
N ILE A 25 7.21 -18.20 12.09
CA ILE A 25 6.25 -18.98 11.27
C ILE A 25 5.74 -18.15 10.07
N LEU A 26 5.42 -16.87 10.29
CA LEU A 26 4.93 -15.99 9.23
C LEU A 26 5.97 -15.70 8.15
N TYR A 27 7.22 -15.52 8.54
CA TYR A 27 8.30 -15.19 7.60
C TYR A 27 9.02 -16.42 7.02
N LEU A 28 8.84 -17.60 7.62
CA LEU A 28 9.50 -18.84 7.18
C LEU A 28 9.28 -19.15 5.69
N PRO A 29 8.05 -19.04 5.13
CA PRO A 29 7.84 -19.27 3.69
C PRO A 29 8.61 -18.28 2.82
N ILE A 30 8.71 -17.02 3.24
CA ILE A 30 9.44 -15.98 2.51
C ILE A 30 10.93 -16.28 2.51
N PHE A 31 11.51 -16.61 3.67
CA PHE A 31 12.91 -16.98 3.77
C PHE A 31 13.22 -18.27 3.00
N TYR A 32 12.28 -19.21 2.95
CA TYR A 32 12.40 -20.41 2.14
C TYR A 32 12.51 -20.07 0.65
N LEU A 33 11.59 -19.25 0.12
CA LEU A 33 11.63 -18.79 -1.27
C LEU A 33 12.93 -18.02 -1.58
N ILE A 34 13.36 -17.13 -0.68
CA ILE A 34 14.61 -16.37 -0.83
C ILE A 34 15.81 -17.31 -0.84
N GLY A 35 15.85 -18.33 0.05
CA GLY A 35 16.93 -19.32 0.08
C GLY A 35 17.04 -20.06 -1.26
N TYR A 36 15.94 -20.50 -1.82
CA TYR A 36 15.92 -21.19 -3.12
C TYR A 36 16.17 -20.27 -4.31
N ALA A 37 16.02 -18.95 -4.18
CA ALA A 37 16.46 -18.01 -5.21
C ALA A 37 17.97 -18.09 -5.49
N PHE A 38 18.75 -18.56 -4.51
CA PHE A 38 20.20 -18.78 -4.61
C PHE A 38 20.58 -20.23 -4.91
N ASN A 39 19.61 -21.12 -5.15
CA ASN A 39 19.92 -22.51 -5.50
C ASN A 39 20.59 -22.60 -6.89
N ALA A 40 21.55 -23.51 -7.05
CA ALA A 40 22.18 -23.79 -8.34
C ALA A 40 21.34 -24.73 -9.21
N GLY A 41 20.39 -25.47 -8.63
CA GLY A 41 19.45 -26.32 -9.34
C GLY A 41 18.27 -25.56 -9.91
N ASP A 42 17.45 -26.25 -10.71
CA ASP A 42 16.31 -25.66 -11.43
C ASP A 42 14.97 -25.86 -10.69
N ASP A 43 14.97 -26.53 -9.54
CA ASP A 43 13.77 -26.82 -8.74
C ASP A 43 13.96 -26.54 -7.25
N MET A 44 12.86 -26.67 -6.51
CA MET A 44 12.82 -26.48 -5.06
C MET A 44 12.87 -27.79 -4.26
N ASN A 45 13.15 -28.94 -4.89
CA ASN A 45 13.16 -30.23 -4.22
C ASN A 45 14.45 -30.45 -3.41
N SER A 46 15.56 -29.90 -3.90
CA SER A 46 16.85 -29.99 -3.24
C SER A 46 17.70 -28.74 -3.42
N PHE A 47 18.46 -28.39 -2.39
CA PHE A 47 19.45 -27.33 -2.48
C PHE A 47 20.76 -27.95 -2.98
N THR A 48 21.14 -27.66 -4.23
CA THR A 48 22.30 -28.25 -4.91
C THR A 48 23.57 -27.43 -4.83
N GLY A 49 23.48 -26.19 -4.35
CA GLY A 49 24.61 -25.28 -4.19
C GLY A 49 24.20 -23.82 -4.32
N PHE A 50 25.12 -22.90 -4.07
CA PHE A 50 24.88 -21.46 -4.17
C PHE A 50 25.15 -20.97 -5.61
N SER A 51 24.20 -20.25 -6.19
CA SER A 51 24.31 -19.63 -7.52
C SER A 51 23.52 -18.34 -7.61
N LEU A 52 23.94 -17.42 -8.47
CA LEU A 52 23.22 -16.22 -8.85
C LEU A 52 22.59 -16.34 -10.26
N SER A 53 22.55 -17.57 -10.82
CA SER A 53 22.03 -17.83 -12.17
C SER A 53 20.60 -17.32 -12.34
N HIS A 54 19.72 -17.58 -11.39
CA HIS A 54 18.31 -17.18 -11.48
C HIS A 54 18.11 -15.67 -11.48
N PHE A 55 18.95 -14.92 -10.74
CA PHE A 55 18.97 -13.45 -10.81
C PHE A 55 19.42 -12.98 -12.20
N LYS A 56 20.45 -13.60 -12.77
CA LYS A 56 20.92 -13.24 -14.12
C LYS A 56 19.88 -13.52 -15.18
N THR A 57 19.20 -14.68 -15.12
CA THR A 57 18.12 -15.03 -16.04
C THR A 57 16.92 -14.09 -15.88
N MET A 58 16.54 -13.78 -14.65
CA MET A 58 15.46 -12.85 -14.34
C MET A 58 15.73 -11.45 -14.93
N PHE A 59 16.93 -10.89 -14.75
CA PHE A 59 17.29 -9.61 -15.36
C PHE A 59 17.41 -9.66 -16.88
N GLY A 60 17.68 -10.84 -17.45
CA GLY A 60 17.66 -11.09 -18.89
C GLY A 60 16.27 -11.25 -19.48
N ASP A 61 15.23 -11.51 -18.67
CA ASP A 61 13.84 -11.62 -19.12
C ASP A 61 13.24 -10.20 -19.34
N GLY A 62 13.38 -9.69 -20.57
CA GLY A 62 12.87 -8.37 -20.94
C GLY A 62 11.36 -8.22 -20.72
N ARG A 63 10.58 -9.32 -20.84
CA ARG A 63 9.14 -9.29 -20.56
C ARG A 63 8.85 -9.08 -19.07
N LEU A 64 9.58 -9.80 -18.21
CA LEU A 64 9.42 -9.67 -16.76
C LEU A 64 9.80 -8.26 -16.30
N MET A 65 10.89 -7.70 -16.83
CA MET A 65 11.32 -6.32 -16.53
C MET A 65 10.29 -5.28 -17.02
N LEU A 66 9.69 -5.50 -18.18
CA LEU A 66 8.61 -4.65 -18.67
C LEU A 66 7.40 -4.69 -17.74
N ILE A 67 6.95 -5.89 -17.33
CA ILE A 67 5.80 -6.07 -16.43
C ILE A 67 6.09 -5.42 -15.07
N LEU A 68 7.30 -5.59 -14.54
CA LEU A 68 7.72 -4.93 -13.29
C LEU A 68 7.58 -3.41 -13.40
N THR A 69 8.12 -2.82 -14.45
CA THR A 69 8.05 -1.37 -14.69
C THR A 69 6.59 -0.89 -14.85
N GLN A 70 5.78 -1.64 -15.60
CA GLN A 70 4.36 -1.34 -15.80
C GLN A 70 3.58 -1.40 -14.48
N THR A 71 3.89 -2.36 -13.61
CA THR A 71 3.25 -2.50 -12.30
C THR A 71 3.53 -1.29 -11.41
N PHE A 72 4.80 -0.89 -11.30
CA PHE A 72 5.18 0.29 -10.52
C PHE A 72 4.58 1.57 -11.09
N PHE A 73 4.58 1.73 -12.41
CA PHE A 73 3.99 2.89 -13.09
C PHE A 73 2.48 2.96 -12.85
N LEU A 74 1.78 1.82 -12.98
CA LEU A 74 0.36 1.71 -12.69
C LEU A 74 0.05 2.10 -11.24
N ALA A 75 0.77 1.51 -10.29
CA ALA A 75 0.58 1.78 -8.87
C ALA A 75 0.84 3.25 -8.51
N PHE A 76 1.90 3.84 -9.05
CA PHE A 76 2.20 5.25 -8.88
C PHE A 76 1.08 6.15 -9.43
N LEU A 77 0.65 5.90 -10.66
CA LEU A 77 -0.35 6.73 -11.33
C LEU A 77 -1.73 6.59 -10.69
N SER A 78 -2.15 5.35 -10.41
CA SER A 78 -3.44 5.10 -9.75
C SER A 78 -3.51 5.70 -8.35
N ALA A 79 -2.45 5.54 -7.55
CA ALA A 79 -2.36 6.13 -6.22
C ALA A 79 -2.39 7.67 -6.28
N LEU A 80 -1.69 8.28 -7.22
CA LEU A 80 -1.68 9.73 -7.39
C LEU A 80 -3.08 10.26 -7.71
N ILE A 81 -3.76 9.66 -8.68
CA ILE A 81 -5.12 10.05 -9.07
C ILE A 81 -6.09 9.81 -7.92
N ALA A 82 -6.04 8.65 -7.28
CA ALA A 82 -6.88 8.31 -6.14
C ALA A 82 -6.66 9.25 -4.95
N THR A 83 -5.42 9.67 -4.71
CA THR A 83 -5.09 10.60 -3.63
C THR A 83 -5.70 11.97 -3.87
N VAL A 84 -5.64 12.49 -5.08
CA VAL A 84 -6.27 13.76 -5.41
C VAL A 84 -7.79 13.66 -5.23
N ILE A 85 -8.43 12.67 -5.85
CA ILE A 85 -9.89 12.49 -5.78
C ILE A 85 -10.34 12.19 -4.35
N GLY A 86 -9.66 11.30 -3.64
CA GLY A 86 -9.98 10.90 -2.27
C GLY A 86 -9.81 12.03 -1.27
N THR A 87 -8.77 12.88 -1.43
CA THR A 87 -8.58 14.06 -0.58
C THR A 87 -9.71 15.07 -0.74
N PHE A 88 -10.06 15.43 -1.97
CA PHE A 88 -11.20 16.32 -2.22
C PHE A 88 -12.53 15.67 -1.80
N GLY A 89 -12.68 14.36 -2.00
CA GLY A 89 -13.81 13.59 -1.50
C GLY A 89 -13.94 13.65 0.01
N ALA A 90 -12.84 13.49 0.75
CA ALA A 90 -12.82 13.59 2.21
C ALA A 90 -13.20 14.99 2.69
N ILE A 91 -12.69 16.05 2.04
CA ILE A 91 -13.05 17.44 2.34
C ILE A 91 -14.53 17.70 2.09
N TYR A 92 -15.06 17.21 0.97
CA TYR A 92 -16.49 17.34 0.65
C TYR A 92 -17.37 16.60 1.67
N ILE A 93 -16.99 15.38 2.06
CA ILE A 93 -17.68 14.61 3.10
C ILE A 93 -17.68 15.38 4.42
N TYR A 94 -16.52 15.93 4.82
CA TYR A 94 -16.38 16.70 6.05
C TYR A 94 -17.29 17.92 6.10
N GLN A 95 -17.41 18.65 4.99
CA GLN A 95 -18.26 19.84 4.88
C GLN A 95 -19.74 19.54 4.66
N SER A 96 -20.08 18.27 4.38
CA SER A 96 -21.45 17.86 4.09
C SER A 96 -22.31 17.78 5.35
N ARG A 97 -23.64 17.94 5.19
CA ARG A 97 -24.59 17.70 6.28
C ARG A 97 -24.48 16.26 6.77
N LYS A 98 -24.69 16.06 8.07
CA LYS A 98 -24.53 14.76 8.76
C LYS A 98 -25.17 13.59 8.02
N LYS A 99 -26.38 13.75 7.49
CA LYS A 99 -27.09 12.72 6.72
C LYS A 99 -26.32 12.27 5.46
N TYR A 100 -25.74 13.21 4.72
CA TYR A 100 -24.96 12.89 3.51
C TYR A 100 -23.59 12.34 3.89
N GLN A 101 -22.98 12.84 4.95
CA GLN A 101 -21.75 12.33 5.49
C GLN A 101 -21.86 10.84 5.85
N GLU A 102 -22.90 10.46 6.58
CA GLU A 102 -23.17 9.05 6.93
C GLU A 102 -23.41 8.18 5.70
N ALA A 103 -24.14 8.68 4.70
CA ALA A 103 -24.38 7.95 3.45
C ALA A 103 -23.09 7.73 2.66
N PHE A 104 -22.26 8.76 2.48
CA PHE A 104 -20.98 8.63 1.76
C PHE A 104 -20.01 7.72 2.49
N LEU A 105 -19.94 7.79 3.83
CA LEU A 105 -19.11 6.90 4.62
C LEU A 105 -19.59 5.44 4.53
N SER A 106 -20.89 5.22 4.52
CA SER A 106 -21.44 3.87 4.34
C SER A 106 -21.07 3.30 2.98
N LEU A 107 -21.19 4.08 1.90
CA LEU A 107 -20.77 3.67 0.56
C LEU A 107 -19.25 3.39 0.50
N ASN A 108 -18.44 4.27 1.09
CA ASN A 108 -17.00 4.09 1.19
C ASN A 108 -16.64 2.78 1.89
N ASN A 109 -17.30 2.48 3.01
CA ASN A 109 -17.04 1.27 3.79
C ASN A 109 -17.51 0.00 3.07
N ILE A 110 -18.59 0.05 2.29
CA ILE A 110 -19.05 -1.09 1.48
C ILE A 110 -17.94 -1.51 0.50
N LEU A 111 -17.31 -0.58 -0.19
CA LEU A 111 -16.22 -0.88 -1.12
C LEU A 111 -14.99 -1.48 -0.43
N MET A 112 -14.72 -1.10 0.83
CA MET A 112 -13.59 -1.64 1.58
C MET A 112 -13.83 -3.04 2.16
N VAL A 113 -15.09 -3.41 2.39
CA VAL A 113 -15.46 -4.72 2.95
C VAL A 113 -15.82 -5.72 1.86
N ALA A 114 -16.16 -5.24 0.66
CA ALA A 114 -16.51 -6.11 -0.46
C ALA A 114 -15.32 -7.00 -0.86
N PRO A 115 -15.54 -8.29 -1.13
CA PRO A 115 -14.48 -9.16 -1.63
C PRO A 115 -13.91 -8.64 -2.96
N ASP A 116 -12.59 -8.57 -3.08
CA ASP A 116 -11.89 -8.03 -4.28
C ASP A 116 -12.29 -8.76 -5.56
N VAL A 117 -12.56 -10.07 -5.48
CA VAL A 117 -13.07 -10.88 -6.61
C VAL A 117 -14.42 -10.36 -7.10
N MET A 118 -15.31 -9.94 -6.19
CA MET A 118 -16.60 -9.36 -6.57
C MET A 118 -16.43 -7.99 -7.21
N ILE A 119 -15.51 -7.18 -6.70
CA ILE A 119 -15.17 -5.88 -7.27
C ILE A 119 -14.63 -6.08 -8.70
N GLY A 120 -13.66 -6.97 -8.88
CA GLY A 120 -13.06 -7.28 -10.18
C GLY A 120 -14.07 -7.80 -11.19
N ALA A 121 -14.93 -8.75 -10.79
CA ALA A 121 -16.00 -9.27 -11.65
C ALA A 121 -17.02 -8.18 -12.03
N SER A 122 -17.36 -7.29 -11.10
CA SER A 122 -18.26 -6.17 -11.37
C SER A 122 -17.67 -5.19 -12.39
N PHE A 123 -16.39 -4.86 -12.28
CA PHE A 123 -15.68 -4.04 -13.27
C PHE A 123 -15.59 -4.72 -14.64
N LEU A 124 -15.32 -6.03 -14.69
CA LEU A 124 -15.32 -6.78 -15.93
C LEU A 124 -16.68 -6.66 -16.64
N ILE A 125 -17.77 -6.90 -15.91
CA ILE A 125 -19.14 -6.77 -16.44
C ILE A 125 -19.37 -5.34 -16.95
N LEU A 126 -19.04 -4.34 -16.15
CA LEU A 126 -19.20 -2.92 -16.50
C LEU A 126 -18.46 -2.58 -17.80
N PHE A 127 -17.17 -2.89 -17.89
CA PHE A 127 -16.35 -2.58 -19.06
C PHE A 127 -16.81 -3.34 -20.31
N THR A 128 -17.23 -4.58 -20.15
CA THR A 128 -17.78 -5.38 -21.26
C THR A 128 -19.10 -4.80 -21.77
N GLN A 129 -19.98 -4.39 -20.87
CA GLN A 129 -21.25 -3.75 -21.24
C GLN A 129 -21.02 -2.41 -21.96
N LEU A 130 -20.06 -1.63 -21.49
CA LEU A 130 -19.68 -0.36 -22.10
C LEU A 130 -18.80 -0.54 -23.35
N LYS A 131 -18.47 -1.79 -23.73
CA LYS A 131 -17.63 -2.14 -24.89
C LYS A 131 -16.22 -1.52 -24.82
N PHE A 132 -15.69 -1.30 -23.62
CA PHE A 132 -14.30 -0.92 -23.45
C PHE A 132 -13.40 -2.14 -23.71
N SER A 133 -12.31 -1.92 -24.46
CA SER A 133 -11.24 -2.92 -24.59
C SER A 133 -10.48 -3.01 -23.27
N LEU A 134 -10.37 -4.26 -22.75
CA LEU A 134 -9.62 -4.51 -21.53
C LEU A 134 -8.13 -4.28 -21.76
N GLY A 135 -7.44 -3.70 -20.76
CA GLY A 135 -6.01 -3.38 -20.82
C GLY A 135 -5.60 -2.35 -19.77
N PHE A 136 -4.59 -1.57 -20.03
CA PHE A 136 -4.04 -0.59 -19.08
C PHE A 136 -5.09 0.38 -18.52
N LEU A 137 -5.97 0.94 -19.36
CA LEU A 137 -6.95 1.94 -18.91
C LEU A 137 -8.03 1.35 -18.01
N THR A 138 -8.49 0.13 -18.29
CA THR A 138 -9.46 -0.56 -17.43
C THR A 138 -8.86 -0.94 -16.09
N VAL A 139 -7.61 -1.40 -16.07
CA VAL A 139 -6.87 -1.66 -14.84
C VAL A 139 -6.65 -0.36 -14.06
N LEU A 140 -6.16 0.69 -14.70
CA LEU A 140 -5.93 2.00 -14.05
C LEU A 140 -7.20 2.55 -13.41
N SER A 141 -8.31 2.56 -14.16
CA SER A 141 -9.58 3.09 -13.63
C SER A 141 -10.13 2.27 -12.46
N SER A 142 -9.99 0.95 -12.51
CA SER A 142 -10.36 0.08 -11.40
C SER A 142 -9.49 0.32 -10.16
N HIS A 143 -8.17 0.44 -10.36
CA HIS A 143 -7.22 0.73 -9.27
C HIS A 143 -7.47 2.09 -8.63
N VAL A 144 -7.78 3.11 -9.42
CA VAL A 144 -8.20 4.41 -8.89
C VAL A 144 -9.48 4.26 -8.07
N ALA A 145 -10.49 3.57 -8.60
CA ALA A 145 -11.79 3.46 -7.95
C ALA A 145 -11.73 2.78 -6.57
N PHE A 146 -11.02 1.66 -6.44
CA PHE A 146 -10.92 0.98 -5.14
C PHE A 146 -9.93 1.64 -4.18
N SER A 147 -9.00 2.46 -4.68
CA SER A 147 -8.04 3.19 -3.85
C SER A 147 -8.61 4.47 -3.23
N ILE A 148 -9.61 5.10 -3.85
CA ILE A 148 -10.26 6.30 -3.31
C ILE A 148 -10.76 6.12 -1.88
N PRO A 149 -11.49 5.04 -1.51
CA PRO A 149 -11.94 4.78 -0.15
C PRO A 149 -10.81 4.76 0.88
N ILE A 150 -9.67 4.21 0.52
CA ILE A 150 -8.50 4.11 1.39
C ILE A 150 -7.97 5.51 1.71
N VAL A 151 -7.85 6.38 0.70
CA VAL A 151 -7.40 7.76 0.88
C VAL A 151 -8.39 8.54 1.74
N VAL A 152 -9.69 8.41 1.50
CA VAL A 152 -10.74 9.04 2.33
C VAL A 152 -10.59 8.62 3.78
N LEU A 153 -10.35 7.33 4.04
CA LEU A 153 -10.18 6.80 5.40
C LEU A 153 -8.94 7.37 6.10
N MET A 154 -7.87 7.71 5.37
CA MET A 154 -6.66 8.32 5.94
C MET A 154 -6.82 9.82 6.19
N VAL A 155 -7.51 10.54 5.29
CA VAL A 155 -7.60 12.00 5.35
C VAL A 155 -8.74 12.49 6.24
N LEU A 156 -9.90 11.82 6.22
CA LEU A 156 -11.11 12.30 6.92
C LEU A 156 -10.95 12.36 8.45
N PRO A 157 -10.33 11.40 9.15
CA PRO A 157 -10.09 11.52 10.59
C PRO A 157 -9.26 12.77 10.92
N ARG A 158 -8.23 13.05 10.13
CA ARG A 158 -7.37 14.21 10.32
C ARG A 158 -8.12 15.53 10.13
N LEU A 159 -9.07 15.57 9.17
CA LEU A 159 -9.98 16.71 9.02
C LEU A 159 -10.86 16.93 10.27
N LYS A 160 -11.35 15.85 10.85
CA LYS A 160 -12.20 15.91 12.06
C LYS A 160 -11.44 16.32 13.33
N GLU A 161 -10.12 16.14 13.36
CA GLU A 161 -9.24 16.58 14.45
C GLU A 161 -8.82 18.06 14.32
N MET A 162 -9.06 18.69 13.16
CA MET A 162 -8.70 20.08 12.93
C MET A 162 -9.59 20.98 13.77
N ASN A 163 -8.96 21.91 14.53
CA ASN A 163 -9.70 22.84 15.37
C ASN A 163 -10.41 23.88 14.48
N ASP A 164 -11.72 24.00 14.63
CA ASP A 164 -12.54 25.00 13.93
C ASP A 164 -12.09 26.44 14.21
N ASP A 165 -11.53 26.71 15.40
CA ASP A 165 -10.99 28.02 15.73
C ASP A 165 -9.86 28.48 14.79
N MET A 166 -9.06 27.53 14.24
CA MET A 166 -8.04 27.87 13.24
C MET A 166 -8.67 28.38 11.95
N ILE A 167 -9.79 27.78 11.55
CA ILE A 167 -10.52 28.17 10.34
C ILE A 167 -11.16 29.54 10.55
N HIS A 168 -11.82 29.74 11.71
CA HIS A 168 -12.46 31.00 12.05
C HIS A 168 -11.45 32.14 12.15
N ALA A 169 -10.33 31.94 12.85
CA ALA A 169 -9.27 32.93 12.95
C ALA A 169 -8.70 33.35 11.58
N ALA A 170 -8.56 32.39 10.64
CA ALA A 170 -8.11 32.71 9.30
C ALA A 170 -9.10 33.63 8.56
N TYR A 171 -10.40 33.35 8.66
CA TYR A 171 -11.43 34.19 8.05
C TYR A 171 -11.52 35.56 8.71
N ASP A 172 -11.37 35.68 10.04
CA ASP A 172 -11.34 36.92 10.77
C ASP A 172 -10.16 37.80 10.35
N LEU A 173 -9.04 37.18 9.95
CA LEU A 173 -7.87 37.85 9.36
C LEU A 173 -8.04 38.21 7.88
N GLY A 174 -9.22 37.92 7.28
CA GLY A 174 -9.52 38.24 5.89
C GLY A 174 -9.05 37.21 4.86
N ALA A 175 -8.69 36.00 5.27
CA ALA A 175 -8.28 34.96 4.34
C ALA A 175 -9.46 34.56 3.42
N SER A 176 -9.19 34.45 2.13
CA SER A 176 -10.12 33.84 1.18
C SER A 176 -10.22 32.32 1.39
N GLN A 177 -11.27 31.68 0.87
CA GLN A 177 -11.41 30.21 0.92
C GLN A 177 -10.21 29.48 0.33
N PHE A 178 -9.65 30.00 -0.75
CA PHE A 178 -8.46 29.41 -1.39
C PHE A 178 -7.20 29.55 -0.52
N GLN A 179 -7.02 30.70 0.14
CA GLN A 179 -5.91 30.91 1.08
C GLN A 179 -6.04 29.99 2.29
N MET A 180 -7.23 29.90 2.88
CA MET A 180 -7.49 28.99 4.00
C MET A 180 -7.19 27.53 3.61
N PHE A 181 -7.64 27.10 2.42
CA PHE A 181 -7.33 25.76 1.93
C PHE A 181 -5.83 25.55 1.72
N LYS A 182 -5.16 26.46 0.98
CA LYS A 182 -3.76 26.29 0.57
C LYS A 182 -2.77 26.46 1.73
N GLU A 183 -3.00 27.45 2.60
CA GLU A 183 -2.03 27.87 3.60
C GLU A 183 -2.25 27.24 4.98
N ILE A 184 -3.46 26.74 5.26
CA ILE A 184 -3.81 26.15 6.55
C ILE A 184 -4.23 24.67 6.39
N MET A 185 -5.28 24.40 5.65
CA MET A 185 -5.84 23.05 5.58
C MET A 185 -4.89 22.07 4.88
N LEU A 186 -4.36 22.40 3.72
CA LEU A 186 -3.49 21.52 2.95
C LEU A 186 -2.19 21.16 3.69
N PRO A 187 -1.44 22.10 4.29
CA PRO A 187 -0.28 21.77 5.11
C PRO A 187 -0.63 20.91 6.32
N TYR A 188 -1.76 21.17 6.98
CA TYR A 188 -2.23 20.36 8.11
C TYR A 188 -2.56 18.92 7.70
N LEU A 189 -3.13 18.71 6.51
CA LEU A 189 -3.51 17.41 5.97
C LEU A 189 -2.36 16.68 5.27
N THR A 190 -1.27 17.35 4.94
CA THR A 190 -0.17 16.76 4.16
C THR A 190 0.33 15.41 4.70
N PRO A 191 0.53 15.20 6.02
CA PRO A 191 0.96 13.91 6.53
C PRO A 191 -0.06 12.79 6.25
N SER A 192 -1.35 13.06 6.40
CA SER A 192 -2.41 12.07 6.14
C SER A 192 -2.65 11.85 4.65
N ILE A 193 -2.46 12.87 3.81
CA ILE A 193 -2.50 12.74 2.34
C ILE A 193 -1.35 11.84 1.86
N ILE A 194 -0.13 12.05 2.37
CA ILE A 194 1.03 11.22 2.06
C ILE A 194 0.80 9.78 2.54
N ALA A 195 0.28 9.59 3.75
CA ALA A 195 -0.07 8.26 4.26
C ALA A 195 -1.12 7.58 3.37
N GLY A 196 -2.17 8.30 2.95
CA GLY A 196 -3.19 7.84 2.03
C GLY A 196 -2.62 7.44 0.67
N TYR A 197 -1.68 8.23 0.13
CA TYR A 197 -0.97 7.91 -1.11
C TYR A 197 -0.19 6.60 -1.00
N PHE A 198 0.62 6.43 0.05
CA PHE A 198 1.41 5.20 0.21
C PHE A 198 0.54 3.97 0.45
N MET A 199 -0.57 4.10 1.18
CA MET A 199 -1.54 3.01 1.34
C MET A 199 -2.18 2.63 0.00
N ALA A 200 -2.65 3.61 -0.78
CA ALA A 200 -3.20 3.39 -2.11
C ALA A 200 -2.16 2.78 -3.08
N PHE A 201 -0.92 3.26 -3.03
CA PHE A 201 0.19 2.73 -3.81
C PHE A 201 0.46 1.25 -3.49
N THR A 202 0.57 0.91 -2.20
CA THR A 202 0.81 -0.47 -1.75
C THR A 202 -0.34 -1.38 -2.16
N TYR A 203 -1.58 -0.93 -1.98
CA TYR A 203 -2.77 -1.70 -2.33
C TYR A 203 -2.87 -1.95 -3.84
N SER A 204 -2.53 -0.94 -4.66
CA SER A 204 -2.48 -1.07 -6.11
C SER A 204 -1.33 -1.98 -6.58
N LEU A 205 -0.17 -1.94 -5.90
CA LEU A 205 0.99 -2.75 -6.24
C LEU A 205 0.76 -4.24 -6.00
N ASP A 206 0.01 -4.58 -4.94
CA ASP A 206 -0.23 -5.93 -4.46
C ASP A 206 -1.51 -6.55 -5.08
N ASP A 207 -2.36 -5.76 -5.75
CA ASP A 207 -3.62 -6.25 -6.29
C ASP A 207 -3.40 -7.33 -7.35
N PHE A 208 -4.03 -8.46 -7.12
CA PHE A 208 -4.17 -9.55 -8.06
C PHE A 208 -5.61 -9.69 -8.55
N ALA A 209 -6.57 -9.64 -7.62
CA ALA A 209 -7.92 -10.08 -7.89
C ALA A 209 -8.63 -9.19 -8.89
N VAL A 210 -8.62 -7.87 -8.70
CA VAL A 210 -9.27 -6.94 -9.63
C VAL A 210 -8.53 -6.94 -10.96
N THR A 211 -7.20 -6.83 -10.94
CA THR A 211 -6.38 -6.82 -12.15
C THR A 211 -6.64 -8.05 -13.01
N PHE A 212 -6.70 -9.24 -12.41
CA PHE A 212 -6.93 -10.51 -13.14
C PHE A 212 -8.18 -10.48 -14.02
N PHE A 213 -9.26 -9.83 -13.56
CA PHE A 213 -10.50 -9.73 -14.31
C PHE A 213 -10.46 -8.68 -15.42
N VAL A 214 -9.72 -7.58 -15.23
CA VAL A 214 -9.84 -6.39 -16.12
C VAL A 214 -8.60 -6.13 -16.97
N THR A 215 -7.55 -6.95 -16.87
CA THR A 215 -6.28 -6.72 -17.57
C THR A 215 -6.33 -7.02 -19.07
N GLY A 216 -7.15 -7.97 -19.51
CA GLY A 216 -7.26 -8.34 -20.92
C GLY A 216 -5.95 -8.88 -21.52
N ASN A 217 -5.82 -8.73 -22.84
CA ASN A 217 -4.63 -9.16 -23.59
C ASN A 217 -3.68 -7.97 -23.82
N GLY A 218 -2.39 -8.16 -23.56
CA GLY A 218 -1.35 -7.17 -23.90
C GLY A 218 -0.90 -6.27 -22.73
N PHE A 219 -1.56 -6.32 -21.58
CA PHE A 219 -1.12 -5.70 -20.34
C PHE A 219 -1.14 -6.73 -19.22
N SER A 220 -0.20 -6.68 -18.30
CA SER A 220 -0.17 -7.55 -17.12
C SER A 220 0.52 -6.83 -15.97
N THR A 221 0.14 -7.18 -14.73
CA THR A 221 0.87 -6.78 -13.54
C THR A 221 1.71 -7.92 -13.00
N LEU A 222 2.64 -7.59 -12.10
CA LEU A 222 3.52 -8.56 -11.49
C LEU A 222 2.75 -9.68 -10.77
N SER A 223 1.71 -9.33 -10.03
CA SER A 223 0.87 -10.30 -9.29
C SER A 223 0.19 -11.30 -10.24
N VAL A 224 -0.33 -10.83 -11.38
CA VAL A 224 -0.95 -11.68 -12.41
C VAL A 224 0.09 -12.56 -13.12
N GLU A 225 1.27 -12.03 -13.43
CA GLU A 225 2.36 -12.78 -14.05
C GLU A 225 2.90 -13.87 -13.11
N ILE A 226 3.12 -13.55 -11.84
CA ILE A 226 3.53 -14.53 -10.82
C ILE A 226 2.51 -15.66 -10.72
N TYR A 227 1.23 -15.34 -10.64
CA TYR A 227 0.16 -16.34 -10.60
C TYR A 227 0.15 -17.22 -11.86
N SER A 228 0.29 -16.61 -13.03
CA SER A 228 0.33 -17.33 -14.32
C SER A 228 1.52 -18.30 -14.40
N ARG A 229 2.69 -17.89 -13.95
CA ARG A 229 3.88 -18.74 -13.90
C ARG A 229 3.77 -19.82 -12.84
N ALA A 230 3.27 -19.49 -11.65
CA ALA A 230 3.07 -20.48 -10.57
C ALA A 230 2.13 -21.63 -10.98
N ARG A 231 1.11 -21.34 -11.79
CA ARG A 231 0.21 -22.40 -12.35
C ARG A 231 0.87 -23.32 -13.36
N LYS A 232 1.93 -22.84 -14.04
CA LYS A 232 2.70 -23.65 -15.02
C LYS A 232 3.83 -24.44 -14.39
N GLY A 233 4.13 -24.18 -13.14
CA GLY A 233 5.26 -24.69 -12.38
C GLY A 233 6.09 -23.54 -11.80
N ILE A 234 6.59 -23.69 -10.58
CA ILE A 234 7.35 -22.64 -9.90
C ILE A 234 8.73 -22.53 -10.57
N SER A 235 9.03 -21.39 -11.18
CA SER A 235 10.38 -21.09 -11.68
C SER A 235 11.17 -20.35 -10.59
N LEU A 236 12.43 -20.71 -10.41
CA LEU A 236 13.30 -20.07 -9.40
C LEU A 236 13.63 -18.60 -9.73
N GLU A 237 13.37 -18.16 -10.96
CA GLU A 237 13.40 -16.74 -11.35
C GLU A 237 12.37 -15.90 -10.59
N ILE A 238 11.19 -16.46 -10.31
CA ILE A 238 10.16 -15.81 -9.46
C ILE A 238 10.63 -15.70 -8.02
N ASN A 239 11.36 -16.70 -7.52
CA ASN A 239 11.95 -16.63 -6.20
C ASN A 239 13.01 -15.53 -6.14
N ALA A 240 13.85 -15.39 -7.18
CA ALA A 240 14.82 -14.31 -7.30
C ALA A 240 14.15 -12.93 -7.33
N LEU A 241 13.05 -12.79 -8.08
CA LEU A 241 12.25 -11.58 -8.11
C LEU A 241 11.65 -11.25 -6.75
N SER A 242 11.04 -12.24 -6.09
CA SER A 242 10.47 -12.09 -4.75
C SER A 242 11.53 -11.67 -3.72
N ALA A 243 12.74 -12.24 -3.80
CA ALA A 243 13.87 -11.86 -2.97
C ALA A 243 14.26 -10.39 -3.16
N LEU A 244 14.30 -9.90 -4.41
CA LEU A 244 14.61 -8.49 -4.71
C LEU A 244 13.52 -7.53 -4.21
N VAL A 245 12.24 -7.85 -4.46
CA VAL A 245 11.12 -7.03 -3.98
C VAL A 245 11.10 -6.98 -2.45
N PHE A 246 11.36 -8.11 -1.79
CA PHE A 246 11.45 -8.16 -0.34
C PHE A 246 12.62 -7.33 0.21
N LEU A 247 13.80 -7.45 -0.40
CA LEU A 247 14.98 -6.66 -0.04
C LEU A 247 14.72 -5.15 -0.22
N PHE A 248 14.10 -4.77 -1.34
CA PHE A 248 13.73 -3.38 -1.61
C PHE A 248 12.75 -2.86 -0.55
N SER A 249 11.73 -3.66 -0.19
CA SER A 249 10.78 -3.31 0.87
C SER A 249 11.46 -3.11 2.23
N ILE A 250 12.41 -3.97 2.59
CA ILE A 250 13.20 -3.80 3.83
C ILE A 250 14.00 -2.50 3.78
N ILE A 251 14.67 -2.20 2.66
CA ILE A 251 15.46 -0.97 2.52
C ILE A 251 14.57 0.26 2.69
N LEU A 252 13.37 0.25 2.12
CA LEU A 252 12.42 1.36 2.29
C LEU A 252 11.97 1.53 3.73
N VAL A 253 11.61 0.45 4.42
CA VAL A 253 11.17 0.48 5.82
C VAL A 253 12.28 0.96 6.75
N VAL A 254 13.49 0.42 6.58
CA VAL A 254 14.65 0.81 7.36
C VAL A 254 15.02 2.27 7.09
N GLY A 255 15.03 2.69 5.82
CA GLY A 255 15.28 4.08 5.44
C GLY A 255 14.25 5.04 6.06
N TYR A 256 12.97 4.70 5.98
CA TYR A 256 11.90 5.46 6.62
C TYR A 256 12.10 5.56 8.13
N TYR A 257 12.44 4.46 8.80
CA TYR A 257 12.69 4.45 10.25
C TYR A 257 13.80 5.43 10.66
N PHE A 258 14.93 5.45 9.95
CA PHE A 258 16.02 6.36 10.25
C PHE A 258 15.64 7.82 10.03
N ILE A 259 14.95 8.13 8.92
CA ILE A 259 14.48 9.50 8.61
C ILE A 259 13.48 9.99 9.65
N SER A 260 12.55 9.13 10.07
CA SER A 260 11.54 9.48 11.09
C SER A 260 12.17 9.73 12.45
N ARG A 261 13.14 8.93 12.83
CA ARG A 261 13.86 9.06 14.10
C ARG A 261 14.63 10.39 14.17
N GLU A 262 15.32 10.77 13.11
CA GLU A 262 16.05 12.05 13.08
C GLU A 262 15.11 13.26 13.25
N LYS A 263 13.92 13.21 12.67
CA LYS A 263 12.91 14.27 12.81
C LYS A 263 12.38 14.37 14.25
N GLU A 264 12.14 13.26 14.92
CA GLU A 264 11.70 13.23 16.31
C GLU A 264 12.79 13.76 17.26
N GLU A 265 14.05 13.37 17.07
CA GLU A 265 15.17 13.89 17.85
C GLU A 265 15.39 15.40 17.65
N GLN A 266 15.22 15.91 16.42
CA GLN A 266 15.29 17.35 16.13
C GLN A 266 14.11 18.13 16.74
N ALA A 267 12.88 17.59 16.63
CA ALA A 267 11.71 18.20 17.25
C ALA A 267 11.85 18.27 18.78
N TRP A 268 12.37 17.20 19.40
CA TRP A 268 12.64 17.18 20.84
C TRP A 268 13.73 18.18 21.27
N LYS A 269 14.83 18.27 20.53
CA LYS A 269 15.88 19.27 20.79
C LYS A 269 15.37 20.70 20.68
N ASN A 270 14.53 20.99 19.71
CA ASN A 270 13.94 22.32 19.53
C ASN A 270 12.94 22.67 20.64
N SER A 271 12.26 21.67 21.25
CA SER A 271 11.31 21.89 22.35
C SER A 271 11.98 22.17 23.70
N ILE A 272 13.28 21.84 23.87
CA ILE A 272 14.03 22.08 25.10
C ILE A 272 14.69 23.49 25.10
N HIS A 273 14.76 24.14 23.96
CA HIS A 273 15.37 25.48 23.82
C HIS A 273 14.35 26.63 23.91
N PHE A 274 13.12 26.37 24.31
CA PHE A 274 12.10 27.33 24.71
C PHE A 274 11.74 27.10 26.18
#